data_ed7abfa50f13c94688c281d9e4608bcc
#
_entry.id   ed7abfa50f13c94688c281d9e4608bcc
#
_cell.length_a   1.000
_cell.length_b   1.000
_cell.length_c   1.000
_cell.angle_alpha   90.00
_cell.angle_beta   90.00
_cell.angle_gamma   90.00
#
_symmetry.space_group_name_H-M   'P 1'
#
loop_
_entity.id
_entity.type
_entity.pdbx_description
1 polymer ?
#
loop_
_entity_poly.entity_id
_entity_poly.type
_entity_poly.pdbx_seq_one_letter_code
_entity_poly.pdbx_strand_id
1 'polypeptide(L)'
;MANKLNEFLSYLQEQVNNHSIYVWGAQGQTGITEDWIRKKETTKANGDRAVAYWKKQVNAGYGKVLRAFDCSGLGMYFLQNLSGICSSDMNANGLKGKCRKIAKSELKAGDFVFKVNSEGRATHVGYVVDSVPNVIEARGRDYGVVKGKLDSRWNSFGRPPFWNEGYVFTRVLKYGRRGEDVCEFKKLLQSNGYGLNLHTTNKNYLSSTKSVVKAYQKANGLTIDGKAGKNTVSSLGGIFKE
;
A
#
# COMPACT_ATOMS: atom_id res chain seq x y z
N MET A 1 -2.34 15.03 0.04
CA MET A 1 -1.59 13.86 0.54
C MET A 1 -1.20 13.02 -0.64
N ALA A 2 0.09 12.65 -0.75
CA ALA A 2 0.52 11.72 -1.77
C ALA A 2 -0.30 10.42 -1.65
N ASN A 3 -0.66 9.84 -2.77
CA ASN A 3 -1.43 8.61 -2.84
C ASN A 3 -0.56 7.46 -2.29
N LYS A 4 -0.84 6.99 -1.08
CA LYS A 4 -0.08 5.91 -0.41
C LYS A 4 0.05 4.65 -1.26
N LEU A 5 -0.90 4.40 -2.14
CA LEU A 5 -0.80 3.32 -3.12
C LEU A 5 0.36 3.59 -4.10
N ASN A 6 0.45 4.78 -4.67
CA ASN A 6 1.52 5.10 -5.62
C ASN A 6 2.90 5.06 -4.95
N GLU A 7 3.01 5.53 -3.70
CA GLU A 7 4.23 5.41 -2.89
C GLU A 7 4.62 3.94 -2.70
N PHE A 8 3.64 3.08 -2.37
CA PHE A 8 3.86 1.65 -2.21
C PHE A 8 4.32 0.98 -3.52
N LEU A 9 3.67 1.28 -4.63
CA LEU A 9 4.04 0.72 -5.93
C LEU A 9 5.45 1.16 -6.36
N SER A 10 5.79 2.42 -6.13
CA SER A 10 7.14 2.96 -6.39
C SER A 10 8.19 2.30 -5.50
N TYR A 11 7.89 2.15 -4.21
CA TYR A 11 8.74 1.45 -3.26
C TYR A 11 8.99 -0.02 -3.68
N LEU A 12 7.95 -0.75 -4.07
CA LEU A 12 8.11 -2.14 -4.54
C LEU A 12 9.01 -2.23 -5.77
N GLN A 13 8.81 -1.32 -6.74
CA GLN A 13 9.66 -1.27 -7.94
C GLN A 13 11.10 -0.89 -7.61
N GLU A 14 11.31 -0.01 -6.65
CA GLU A 14 12.65 0.32 -6.13
C GLU A 14 13.36 -0.92 -5.58
N GLN A 15 12.67 -1.76 -4.80
CA GLN A 15 13.29 -2.97 -4.25
C GLN A 15 13.65 -4.00 -5.35
N VAL A 16 12.90 -4.05 -6.45
CA VAL A 16 13.29 -4.83 -7.64
C VAL A 16 14.56 -4.26 -8.27
N ASN A 17 14.60 -2.95 -8.49
CA ASN A 17 15.73 -2.25 -9.12
C ASN A 17 17.02 -2.32 -8.26
N ASN A 18 16.87 -2.31 -6.94
CA ASN A 18 17.95 -2.44 -5.97
C ASN A 18 18.43 -3.89 -5.81
N HIS A 19 17.83 -4.85 -6.51
CA HIS A 19 18.13 -6.27 -6.38
C HIS A 19 18.09 -6.76 -4.93
N SER A 20 17.10 -6.28 -4.15
CA SER A 20 16.92 -6.66 -2.75
C SER A 20 16.77 -8.16 -2.60
N ILE A 21 17.33 -8.71 -1.53
CA ILE A 21 17.48 -10.15 -1.33
C ILE A 21 16.36 -10.74 -0.47
N TYR A 22 16.18 -12.06 -0.56
CA TYR A 22 15.32 -12.80 0.37
C TYR A 22 16.15 -13.35 1.54
N VAL A 23 15.70 -13.04 2.77
CA VAL A 23 16.18 -13.67 4.00
C VAL A 23 14.99 -13.90 4.93
N TRP A 24 14.89 -15.06 5.54
CA TRP A 24 13.77 -15.43 6.42
C TRP A 24 13.63 -14.46 7.60
N GLY A 25 12.42 -13.97 7.84
CA GLY A 25 12.11 -13.02 8.92
C GLY A 25 12.78 -11.65 8.77
N ALA A 26 13.23 -11.29 7.56
CA ALA A 26 13.78 -9.98 7.29
C ALA A 26 12.70 -8.96 6.89
N GLN A 27 12.89 -7.72 7.34
CA GLN A 27 11.96 -6.60 7.18
C GLN A 27 12.71 -5.30 6.83
N GLY A 28 13.45 -5.30 5.72
CA GLY A 28 14.09 -4.09 5.20
C GLY A 28 15.47 -3.78 5.78
N GLN A 29 16.15 -4.75 6.38
CA GLN A 29 17.50 -4.57 6.91
C GLN A 29 18.48 -4.17 5.82
N THR A 30 19.43 -3.33 6.21
CA THR A 30 20.61 -2.88 5.44
C THR A 30 21.88 -3.29 6.16
N GLY A 31 23.06 -3.08 5.55
CA GLY A 31 24.32 -3.46 6.17
C GLY A 31 24.47 -4.96 6.37
N ILE A 32 23.95 -5.74 5.42
CA ILE A 32 23.84 -7.19 5.49
C ILE A 32 25.21 -7.84 5.41
N THR A 33 25.45 -8.82 6.28
CA THR A 33 26.66 -9.65 6.30
C THR A 33 26.31 -11.13 6.15
N GLU A 34 27.28 -11.95 5.75
CA GLU A 34 27.11 -13.40 5.66
C GLU A 34 26.66 -14.00 7.00
N ASP A 35 27.31 -13.60 8.11
CA ASP A 35 26.98 -14.09 9.44
C ASP A 35 25.54 -13.73 9.85
N TRP A 36 25.09 -12.52 9.52
CA TRP A 36 23.70 -12.12 9.80
C TRP A 36 22.71 -12.97 9.01
N ILE A 37 22.97 -13.22 7.70
CA ILE A 37 22.12 -14.10 6.87
C ILE A 37 22.04 -15.50 7.49
N ARG A 38 23.18 -16.09 7.83
CA ARG A 38 23.26 -17.44 8.38
C ARG A 38 22.52 -17.57 9.72
N LYS A 39 22.58 -16.54 10.57
CA LYS A 39 21.83 -16.50 11.85
C LYS A 39 20.32 -16.41 11.66
N LYS A 40 19.86 -15.77 10.59
CA LYS A 40 18.42 -15.62 10.30
C LYS A 40 17.82 -16.86 9.65
N GLU A 41 18.59 -17.58 8.86
CA GLU A 41 18.08 -18.73 8.12
C GLU A 41 17.96 -19.99 8.99
N THR A 42 16.89 -20.76 8.74
CA THR A 42 16.50 -21.90 9.59
C THR A 42 17.30 -23.16 9.33
N THR A 43 17.98 -23.25 8.19
CA THR A 43 18.85 -24.37 7.82
C THR A 43 20.13 -23.89 7.14
N LYS A 44 21.21 -24.69 7.25
CA LYS A 44 22.46 -24.41 6.56
C LYS A 44 22.26 -24.26 5.05
N ALA A 45 21.50 -25.15 4.42
CA ALA A 45 21.24 -25.11 2.98
C ALA A 45 20.54 -23.81 2.54
N ASN A 46 19.57 -23.33 3.32
CA ASN A 46 18.92 -22.07 3.08
C ASN A 46 19.87 -20.88 3.26
N GLY A 47 20.71 -20.92 4.28
CA GLY A 47 21.77 -19.94 4.50
C GLY A 47 22.73 -19.86 3.33
N ASP A 48 23.19 -21.01 2.83
CA ASP A 48 24.13 -21.10 1.71
C ASP A 48 23.52 -20.48 0.42
N ARG A 49 22.25 -20.74 0.13
CA ARG A 49 21.53 -20.17 -1.02
C ARG A 49 21.38 -18.64 -0.89
N ALA A 50 20.95 -18.16 0.27
CA ALA A 50 20.76 -16.74 0.53
C ALA A 50 22.09 -15.98 0.46
N VAL A 51 23.16 -16.54 1.03
CA VAL A 51 24.53 -15.97 0.96
C VAL A 51 25.04 -15.96 -0.47
N ALA A 52 24.85 -17.03 -1.24
CA ALA A 52 25.28 -17.09 -2.64
C ALA A 52 24.61 -16.00 -3.48
N TYR A 53 23.30 -15.83 -3.32
CA TYR A 53 22.55 -14.77 -4.01
C TYR A 53 22.98 -13.37 -3.56
N TRP A 54 23.13 -13.15 -2.25
CA TRP A 54 23.63 -11.88 -1.71
C TRP A 54 25.02 -11.52 -2.27
N LYS A 55 25.99 -12.43 -2.24
CA LYS A 55 27.32 -12.21 -2.81
C LYS A 55 27.26 -11.85 -4.30
N LYS A 56 26.39 -12.53 -5.06
CA LYS A 56 26.14 -12.20 -6.47
C LYS A 56 25.71 -10.75 -6.65
N GLN A 57 24.76 -10.26 -5.82
CA GLN A 57 24.26 -8.89 -5.94
C GLN A 57 25.27 -7.85 -5.46
N VAL A 58 26.02 -8.15 -4.39
CA VAL A 58 27.13 -7.29 -3.92
C VAL A 58 28.20 -7.14 -4.98
N ASN A 59 28.63 -8.24 -5.61
CA ASN A 59 29.63 -8.24 -6.68
C ASN A 59 29.14 -7.50 -7.95
N ALA A 60 27.82 -7.46 -8.17
CA ALA A 60 27.19 -6.69 -9.24
C ALA A 60 27.01 -5.19 -8.90
N GLY A 61 27.47 -4.74 -7.73
CA GLY A 61 27.48 -3.33 -7.32
C GLY A 61 26.27 -2.89 -6.49
N TYR A 62 25.32 -3.77 -6.17
CA TYR A 62 24.09 -3.42 -5.44
C TYR A 62 24.25 -3.39 -3.91
N GLY A 63 25.42 -3.73 -3.37
CA GLY A 63 25.64 -3.89 -1.93
C GLY A 63 25.26 -2.69 -1.05
N LYS A 64 25.33 -1.47 -1.58
CA LYS A 64 24.98 -0.23 -0.85
C LYS A 64 23.46 0.07 -0.84
N VAL A 65 22.70 -0.47 -1.78
CA VAL A 65 21.27 -0.12 -1.98
C VAL A 65 20.33 -1.26 -1.67
N LEU A 66 20.77 -2.52 -1.79
CA LEU A 66 19.92 -3.68 -1.52
C LEU A 66 19.52 -3.77 -0.04
N ARG A 67 18.34 -4.30 0.18
CA ARG A 67 17.77 -4.65 1.49
C ARG A 67 17.45 -6.13 1.55
N ALA A 68 17.23 -6.65 2.75
CA ALA A 68 16.73 -8.01 2.96
C ALA A 68 15.27 -8.00 3.36
N PHE A 69 14.49 -8.90 2.77
CA PHE A 69 13.06 -9.09 3.07
C PHE A 69 12.69 -10.58 3.06
N ASP A 70 11.71 -10.98 3.87
CA ASP A 70 10.91 -12.13 3.55
C ASP A 70 9.64 -11.71 2.76
N CYS A 71 8.73 -12.65 2.45
CA CYS A 71 7.59 -12.35 1.60
C CYS A 71 6.62 -11.32 2.21
N SER A 72 6.34 -11.39 3.49
CA SER A 72 5.51 -10.42 4.21
C SER A 72 6.30 -9.17 4.58
N GLY A 73 7.54 -9.32 4.97
CA GLY A 73 8.43 -8.22 5.35
C GLY A 73 8.63 -7.18 4.26
N LEU A 74 8.57 -7.58 2.98
CA LEU A 74 8.59 -6.64 1.85
C LEU A 74 7.45 -5.61 1.92
N GLY A 75 6.20 -6.03 2.11
CA GLY A 75 5.09 -5.10 2.26
C GLY A 75 5.02 -4.46 3.62
N MET A 76 5.33 -5.22 4.68
CA MET A 76 5.25 -4.73 6.05
C MET A 76 6.25 -3.60 6.34
N TYR A 77 7.44 -3.63 5.75
CA TYR A 77 8.39 -2.52 5.90
C TYR A 77 7.79 -1.19 5.41
N PHE A 78 7.09 -1.20 4.27
CA PHE A 78 6.36 -0.01 3.82
C PHE A 78 5.22 0.35 4.78
N LEU A 79 4.37 -0.62 5.10
CA LEU A 79 3.16 -0.39 5.89
C LEU A 79 3.45 0.11 7.32
N GLN A 80 4.56 -0.33 7.93
CA GLN A 80 4.96 0.09 9.28
C GLN A 80 5.94 1.25 9.27
N ASN A 81 7.08 1.11 8.58
CA ASN A 81 8.22 1.99 8.75
C ASN A 81 8.16 3.23 7.84
N LEU A 82 7.65 3.10 6.62
CA LEU A 82 7.62 4.21 5.68
C LEU A 82 6.30 4.98 5.70
N SER A 83 5.18 4.30 5.91
CA SER A 83 3.86 4.92 5.82
C SER A 83 3.13 5.08 7.16
N GLY A 84 3.50 4.31 8.17
CA GLY A 84 2.82 4.30 9.48
C GLY A 84 1.37 3.77 9.44
N ILE A 85 0.97 3.07 8.35
CA ILE A 85 -0.39 2.54 8.19
C ILE A 85 -0.67 1.42 9.20
N CYS A 86 0.33 0.60 9.50
CA CYS A 86 0.22 -0.51 10.45
C CYS A 86 1.11 -0.25 11.67
N SER A 87 0.58 -0.49 12.87
CA SER A 87 1.33 -0.38 14.13
C SER A 87 2.02 -1.68 14.56
N SER A 88 1.62 -2.82 14.00
CA SER A 88 2.17 -4.13 14.34
C SER A 88 2.50 -4.95 13.11
N ASP A 89 3.48 -5.86 13.25
CA ASP A 89 3.91 -6.77 12.20
C ASP A 89 2.86 -7.83 11.88
N MET A 90 2.81 -8.26 10.62
CA MET A 90 1.94 -9.32 10.13
C MET A 90 2.69 -10.23 9.16
N ASN A 91 2.58 -11.53 9.37
CA ASN A 91 2.99 -12.52 8.37
C ASN A 91 1.98 -12.58 7.19
N ALA A 92 2.27 -13.40 6.19
CA ALA A 92 1.40 -13.56 5.00
C ALA A 92 -0.06 -13.91 5.36
N ASN A 93 -0.27 -14.75 6.38
CA ASN A 93 -1.62 -15.12 6.81
C ASN A 93 -2.33 -13.99 7.55
N GLY A 94 -1.63 -13.20 8.34
CA GLY A 94 -2.13 -11.99 8.97
C GLY A 94 -2.55 -10.94 7.92
N LEU A 95 -1.72 -10.71 6.90
CA LEU A 95 -2.05 -9.83 5.77
C LEU A 95 -3.29 -10.33 5.01
N LYS A 96 -3.40 -11.66 4.75
CA LYS A 96 -4.59 -12.24 4.14
C LYS A 96 -5.85 -11.97 4.97
N GLY A 97 -5.75 -12.11 6.29
CA GLY A 97 -6.87 -11.86 7.22
C GLY A 97 -7.35 -10.40 7.25
N LYS A 98 -6.49 -9.44 6.86
CA LYS A 98 -6.88 -8.01 6.73
C LYS A 98 -7.55 -7.70 5.40
N CYS A 99 -7.36 -8.52 4.38
CA CYS A 99 -7.89 -8.28 3.04
C CYS A 99 -9.35 -8.73 2.90
N ARG A 100 -10.16 -7.96 2.19
CA ARG A 100 -11.42 -8.46 1.63
C ARG A 100 -11.10 -9.42 0.50
N LYS A 101 -11.65 -10.64 0.54
CA LYS A 101 -11.51 -11.62 -0.55
C LYS A 101 -12.13 -11.07 -1.85
N ILE A 102 -11.44 -11.24 -2.96
CA ILE A 102 -11.88 -10.83 -4.30
C ILE A 102 -11.68 -11.98 -5.31
N ALA A 103 -12.34 -11.91 -6.45
CA ALA A 103 -12.09 -12.81 -7.57
C ALA A 103 -10.80 -12.41 -8.30
N LYS A 104 -10.19 -13.36 -9.03
CA LYS A 104 -9.01 -13.11 -9.86
C LYS A 104 -9.25 -12.02 -10.92
N SER A 105 -10.45 -11.96 -11.47
CA SER A 105 -10.87 -10.96 -12.47
C SER A 105 -11.00 -9.53 -11.91
N GLU A 106 -11.09 -9.38 -10.59
CA GLU A 106 -11.18 -8.08 -9.92
C GLU A 106 -9.82 -7.46 -9.55
N LEU A 107 -8.72 -8.19 -9.85
CA LEU A 107 -7.37 -7.76 -9.47
C LEU A 107 -6.99 -6.44 -10.13
N LYS A 108 -6.39 -5.56 -9.34
CA LYS A 108 -5.82 -4.28 -9.76
C LYS A 108 -4.58 -3.95 -8.94
N ALA A 109 -3.83 -2.94 -9.37
CA ALA A 109 -2.66 -2.46 -8.63
C ALA A 109 -2.99 -2.18 -7.17
N GLY A 110 -2.13 -2.65 -6.26
CA GLY A 110 -2.29 -2.56 -4.82
C GLY A 110 -3.03 -3.73 -4.17
N ASP A 111 -3.63 -4.65 -4.94
CA ASP A 111 -4.19 -5.88 -4.39
C ASP A 111 -3.08 -6.88 -4.03
N PHE A 112 -3.38 -7.76 -3.08
CA PHE A 112 -2.46 -8.79 -2.61
C PHE A 112 -2.86 -10.15 -3.15
N VAL A 113 -1.86 -10.95 -3.48
CA VAL A 113 -2.03 -12.33 -3.93
C VAL A 113 -1.32 -13.27 -2.97
N PHE A 114 -1.92 -14.43 -2.73
CA PHE A 114 -1.44 -15.36 -1.72
C PHE A 114 -1.31 -16.77 -2.29
N LYS A 115 -0.30 -17.50 -1.79
CA LYS A 115 -0.31 -18.96 -1.83
C LYS A 115 -0.94 -19.46 -0.53
N VAL A 116 -1.98 -20.23 -0.67
CA VAL A 116 -2.73 -20.80 0.46
C VAL A 116 -2.63 -22.32 0.41
N ASN A 117 -2.29 -22.93 1.55
CA ASN A 117 -2.22 -24.38 1.69
C ASN A 117 -3.62 -25.02 1.84
N SER A 118 -3.70 -26.33 1.95
CA SER A 118 -4.95 -27.10 2.09
C SER A 118 -5.78 -26.72 3.32
N GLU A 119 -5.13 -26.18 4.36
CA GLU A 119 -5.77 -25.71 5.60
C GLU A 119 -6.31 -24.27 5.48
N GLY A 120 -6.21 -23.63 4.31
CA GLY A 120 -6.65 -22.25 4.09
C GLY A 120 -5.69 -21.19 4.61
N ARG A 121 -4.49 -21.57 5.08
CA ARG A 121 -3.48 -20.66 5.62
C ARG A 121 -2.58 -20.11 4.51
N ALA A 122 -2.39 -18.78 4.47
CA ALA A 122 -1.45 -18.19 3.55
C ALA A 122 -0.01 -18.42 4.00
N THR A 123 0.79 -19.01 3.10
CA THR A 123 2.20 -19.34 3.31
C THR A 123 3.14 -18.38 2.55
N HIS A 124 2.60 -17.60 1.62
CA HIS A 124 3.35 -16.63 0.83
C HIS A 124 2.43 -15.50 0.36
N VAL A 125 3.01 -14.32 0.13
CA VAL A 125 2.31 -13.13 -0.35
C VAL A 125 3.11 -12.44 -1.44
N GLY A 126 2.39 -11.89 -2.42
CA GLY A 126 2.89 -11.00 -3.46
C GLY A 126 1.94 -9.82 -3.66
N TYR A 127 2.38 -8.82 -4.36
CA TYR A 127 1.72 -7.52 -4.49
C TYR A 127 1.50 -7.19 -5.97
N VAL A 128 0.25 -7.00 -6.36
CA VAL A 128 -0.13 -6.63 -7.74
C VAL A 128 0.29 -5.19 -8.01
N VAL A 129 0.98 -4.95 -9.11
CA VAL A 129 1.59 -3.63 -9.37
C VAL A 129 1.05 -2.90 -10.59
N ASP A 130 0.21 -3.55 -11.41
CA ASP A 130 -0.41 -2.94 -12.58
C ASP A 130 -1.75 -3.59 -12.95
N SER A 131 -2.41 -3.08 -14.01
CA SER A 131 -3.72 -3.54 -14.49
C SER A 131 -3.66 -4.86 -15.25
N VAL A 132 -2.53 -5.20 -15.86
CA VAL A 132 -2.23 -6.56 -16.36
C VAL A 132 -1.47 -7.22 -15.22
N PRO A 133 -2.05 -8.18 -14.47
CA PRO A 133 -1.55 -8.48 -13.15
C PRO A 133 -0.12 -9.02 -13.18
N ASN A 134 0.84 -8.10 -13.08
CA ASN A 134 2.19 -8.40 -12.68
C ASN A 134 2.27 -8.30 -11.14
N VAL A 135 3.08 -9.17 -10.56
CA VAL A 135 3.27 -9.32 -9.13
C VAL A 135 4.72 -9.04 -8.78
N ILE A 136 4.95 -8.19 -7.78
CA ILE A 136 6.24 -8.09 -7.11
C ILE A 136 6.17 -8.90 -5.82
N GLU A 137 7.18 -9.74 -5.60
CA GLU A 137 7.29 -10.63 -4.45
C GLU A 137 8.75 -10.78 -4.00
N ALA A 138 9.00 -10.94 -2.72
CA ALA A 138 10.25 -11.53 -2.24
C ALA A 138 10.13 -13.06 -2.40
N ARG A 139 10.57 -13.57 -3.59
CA ARG A 139 10.25 -14.91 -4.10
C ARG A 139 10.95 -16.01 -3.34
N GLY A 140 12.12 -15.76 -2.86
CA GLY A 140 12.95 -16.74 -2.16
C GLY A 140 14.43 -16.49 -2.35
N ARG A 141 15.23 -17.36 -1.73
CA ARG A 141 16.67 -17.18 -1.54
C ARG A 141 17.50 -17.09 -2.81
N ASP A 142 17.04 -17.74 -3.88
CA ASP A 142 17.72 -17.73 -5.18
C ASP A 142 17.29 -16.59 -6.10
N TYR A 143 16.27 -15.83 -5.70
CA TYR A 143 15.63 -14.84 -6.58
C TYR A 143 15.58 -13.44 -6.00
N GLY A 144 15.54 -13.30 -4.65
CA GLY A 144 15.33 -12.01 -4.00
C GLY A 144 13.96 -11.40 -4.31
N VAL A 145 13.92 -10.09 -4.44
CA VAL A 145 12.71 -9.34 -4.83
C VAL A 145 12.64 -9.25 -6.35
N VAL A 146 11.56 -9.76 -6.91
CA VAL A 146 11.38 -9.85 -8.37
C VAL A 146 9.98 -9.42 -8.80
N LYS A 147 9.88 -8.91 -10.03
CA LYS A 147 8.62 -8.69 -10.73
C LYS A 147 8.37 -9.83 -11.70
N GLY A 148 7.18 -10.39 -11.71
CA GLY A 148 6.77 -11.46 -12.60
C GLY A 148 5.29 -11.38 -12.95
N LYS A 149 4.87 -12.16 -13.95
CA LYS A 149 3.44 -12.29 -14.28
C LYS A 149 2.71 -13.10 -13.21
N LEU A 150 1.43 -12.80 -13.01
CA LEU A 150 0.54 -13.62 -12.21
C LEU A 150 0.44 -15.02 -12.84
N ASP A 151 0.81 -16.06 -12.10
CA ASP A 151 0.80 -17.45 -12.53
C ASP A 151 -0.10 -18.32 -11.65
N SER A 152 -0.15 -19.64 -11.93
CA SER A 152 -1.01 -20.60 -11.24
C SER A 152 -0.61 -20.88 -9.77
N ARG A 153 0.56 -20.41 -9.33
CA ARG A 153 0.98 -20.55 -7.92
C ARG A 153 0.09 -19.73 -6.97
N TRP A 154 -0.55 -18.68 -7.48
CA TRP A 154 -1.40 -17.79 -6.70
C TRP A 154 -2.84 -18.28 -6.73
N ASN A 155 -3.36 -18.70 -5.59
CA ASN A 155 -4.65 -19.35 -5.45
C ASN A 155 -5.63 -18.62 -4.51
N SER A 156 -5.25 -17.45 -4.00
CA SER A 156 -6.12 -16.58 -3.21
C SER A 156 -5.79 -15.11 -3.46
N PHE A 157 -6.81 -14.26 -3.50
CA PHE A 157 -6.70 -12.85 -3.88
C PHE A 157 -7.43 -11.99 -2.87
N GLY A 158 -6.84 -10.86 -2.51
CA GLY A 158 -7.43 -9.99 -1.50
C GLY A 158 -7.14 -8.51 -1.75
N ARG A 159 -8.16 -7.68 -1.49
CA ARG A 159 -8.03 -6.22 -1.49
C ARG A 159 -7.76 -5.73 -0.08
N PRO A 160 -6.57 -5.17 0.19
CA PRO A 160 -6.25 -4.66 1.51
C PRO A 160 -7.02 -3.35 1.79
N PRO A 161 -7.32 -3.04 3.06
CA PRO A 161 -7.93 -1.77 3.45
C PRO A 161 -6.94 -0.60 3.53
N PHE A 162 -5.67 -0.83 3.16
CA PHE A 162 -4.56 0.11 3.38
C PHE A 162 -4.54 1.26 2.38
N TRP A 163 -5.08 1.02 1.21
CA TRP A 163 -5.19 2.04 0.18
C TRP A 163 -6.57 2.66 0.32
N ASN A 164 -6.64 3.83 0.88
CA ASN A 164 -7.82 4.64 0.73
C ASN A 164 -7.99 4.89 -0.78
N GLU A 165 -8.80 4.05 -1.44
CA GLU A 165 -9.54 4.52 -2.59
C GLU A 165 -10.44 5.61 -2.01
N GLY A 166 -9.97 6.85 -2.08
CA GLY A 166 -10.75 7.97 -1.60
C GLY A 166 -12.15 7.85 -2.16
N TYR A 167 -13.14 8.17 -1.36
CA TYR A 167 -14.52 8.15 -1.82
C TYR A 167 -14.63 8.83 -3.19
N VAL A 168 -15.24 8.15 -4.16
CA VAL A 168 -15.43 8.69 -5.51
C VAL A 168 -16.65 9.59 -5.48
N PHE A 169 -16.42 10.88 -5.53
CA PHE A 169 -17.47 11.87 -5.62
C PHE A 169 -17.99 11.94 -7.06
N THR A 170 -19.29 11.80 -7.25
CA THR A 170 -19.95 11.81 -8.57
C THR A 170 -20.87 12.99 -8.75
N ARG A 171 -20.94 13.90 -7.77
CA ARG A 171 -21.75 15.11 -7.82
C ARG A 171 -21.12 16.22 -7.01
N VAL A 172 -21.42 17.46 -7.39
CA VAL A 172 -21.03 18.65 -6.61
C VAL A 172 -21.79 18.68 -5.28
N LEU A 173 -21.05 18.73 -4.16
CA LEU A 173 -21.60 18.91 -2.83
C LEU A 173 -21.69 20.42 -2.50
N LYS A 174 -22.84 20.84 -1.99
CA LYS A 174 -23.11 22.25 -1.63
C LYS A 174 -24.12 22.31 -0.49
N TYR A 175 -24.27 23.49 0.11
CA TYR A 175 -25.27 23.71 1.16
C TYR A 175 -26.63 23.11 0.79
N GLY A 176 -27.26 22.44 1.74
CA GLY A 176 -28.53 21.72 1.57
C GLY A 176 -28.44 20.31 0.97
N ARG A 177 -27.28 19.88 0.46
CA ARG A 177 -27.08 18.48 0.02
C ARG A 177 -26.98 17.54 1.22
N ARG A 178 -27.50 16.32 1.02
CA ARG A 178 -27.48 15.26 2.03
C ARG A 178 -27.06 13.95 1.37
N GLY A 179 -26.24 13.17 2.08
CA GLY A 179 -25.81 11.84 1.65
C GLY A 179 -24.56 11.36 2.40
N GLU A 180 -24.19 10.12 2.17
CA GLU A 180 -22.94 9.53 2.69
C GLU A 180 -21.71 10.24 2.12
N ASP A 181 -21.78 10.68 0.88
CA ASP A 181 -20.77 11.51 0.22
C ASP A 181 -20.44 12.80 0.98
N VAL A 182 -21.42 13.38 1.69
CA VAL A 182 -21.16 14.54 2.56
C VAL A 182 -20.34 14.13 3.80
N CYS A 183 -20.59 12.94 4.35
CA CYS A 183 -19.79 12.41 5.45
C CYS A 183 -18.33 12.17 5.03
N GLU A 184 -18.14 11.51 3.90
CA GLU A 184 -16.81 11.23 3.34
C GLU A 184 -16.07 12.53 2.97
N PHE A 185 -16.77 13.52 2.44
CA PHE A 185 -16.17 14.83 2.16
C PHE A 185 -15.72 15.57 3.42
N LYS A 186 -16.49 15.50 4.52
CA LYS A 186 -16.04 16.06 5.81
C LYS A 186 -14.80 15.34 6.36
N LYS A 187 -14.73 14.02 6.24
CA LYS A 187 -13.53 13.26 6.59
C LYS A 187 -12.33 13.70 5.74
N LEU A 188 -12.55 13.91 4.44
CA LEU A 188 -11.52 14.40 3.53
C LEU A 188 -11.02 15.82 3.90
N LEU A 189 -11.91 16.72 4.31
CA LEU A 189 -11.53 18.03 4.85
C LEU A 189 -10.68 17.90 6.11
N GLN A 190 -11.13 17.07 7.07
CA GLN A 190 -10.41 16.86 8.34
C GLN A 190 -9.04 16.25 8.14
N SER A 191 -8.89 15.30 7.21
CA SER A 191 -7.59 14.71 6.89
C SER A 191 -6.61 15.72 6.27
N ASN A 192 -7.11 16.86 5.77
CA ASN A 192 -6.32 17.99 5.30
C ASN A 192 -6.21 19.13 6.32
N GLY A 193 -6.59 18.90 7.59
CA GLY A 193 -6.47 19.87 8.68
C GLY A 193 -7.60 20.92 8.74
N TYR A 194 -8.66 20.76 7.96
CA TYR A 194 -9.78 21.70 7.92
C TYR A 194 -11.04 21.10 8.57
N GLY A 195 -11.78 21.95 9.30
CA GLY A 195 -13.07 21.55 9.85
C GLY A 195 -13.02 20.43 10.88
N LEU A 196 -12.01 20.42 11.76
CA LEU A 196 -11.81 19.39 12.80
C LEU A 196 -13.03 19.23 13.74
N ASN A 197 -13.85 20.26 13.85
CA ASN A 197 -15.10 20.27 14.63
C ASN A 197 -16.35 19.84 13.82
N LEU A 198 -16.21 19.48 12.54
CA LEU A 198 -17.33 19.00 11.76
C LEU A 198 -17.72 17.57 12.17
N HIS A 199 -19.00 17.33 12.39
CA HIS A 199 -19.52 15.99 12.66
C HIS A 199 -19.53 15.15 11.37
N THR A 200 -18.56 14.24 11.23
CA THR A 200 -18.38 13.42 10.03
C THR A 200 -19.45 12.36 9.82
N THR A 201 -20.27 12.06 10.85
CA THR A 201 -21.42 11.15 10.77
C THR A 201 -22.71 11.86 10.36
N ASN A 202 -22.76 13.20 10.43
CA ASN A 202 -23.91 13.97 10.00
C ASN A 202 -23.91 14.09 8.47
N LYS A 203 -24.91 13.49 7.83
CA LYS A 203 -25.07 13.43 6.36
C LYS A 203 -25.42 14.77 5.69
N ASN A 204 -25.69 15.85 6.46
CA ASN A 204 -26.10 17.13 5.90
C ASN A 204 -24.90 18.06 5.63
N TYR A 205 -24.88 18.69 4.46
CA TYR A 205 -23.96 19.77 4.14
C TYR A 205 -24.54 21.09 4.68
N LEU A 206 -24.16 21.44 5.89
CA LEU A 206 -24.65 22.61 6.61
C LEU A 206 -23.82 23.87 6.33
N SER A 207 -24.24 25.01 6.91
CA SER A 207 -23.52 26.30 6.82
C SER A 207 -22.10 26.20 7.39
N SER A 208 -21.91 25.43 8.46
CA SER A 208 -20.58 25.14 9.02
C SER A 208 -19.64 24.48 8.00
N THR A 209 -20.12 23.45 7.27
CA THR A 209 -19.35 22.79 6.21
C THR A 209 -19.03 23.78 5.07
N LYS A 210 -20.01 24.60 4.65
CA LYS A 210 -19.83 25.63 3.63
C LYS A 210 -18.75 26.65 4.02
N SER A 211 -18.74 27.09 5.26
CA SER A 211 -17.73 28.04 5.78
C SER A 211 -16.32 27.44 5.75
N VAL A 212 -16.16 26.18 6.19
CA VAL A 212 -14.88 25.46 6.13
C VAL A 212 -14.40 25.32 4.69
N VAL A 213 -15.27 24.97 3.75
CA VAL A 213 -14.92 24.86 2.32
C VAL A 213 -14.46 26.17 1.76
N LYS A 214 -15.13 27.29 2.06
CA LYS A 214 -14.69 28.63 1.64
C LYS A 214 -13.32 29.00 2.21
N ALA A 215 -13.05 28.68 3.48
CA ALA A 215 -11.75 28.90 4.10
C ALA A 215 -10.66 28.07 3.40
N TYR A 216 -10.92 26.78 3.11
CA TYR A 216 -10.02 25.93 2.34
C TYR A 216 -9.76 26.50 0.94
N GLN A 217 -10.81 26.85 0.19
CA GLN A 217 -10.71 27.40 -1.16
C GLN A 217 -9.86 28.67 -1.18
N LYS A 218 -10.08 29.57 -0.22
CA LYS A 218 -9.28 30.82 -0.08
C LYS A 218 -7.80 30.51 0.15
N ALA A 219 -7.49 29.59 1.06
CA ALA A 219 -6.11 29.24 1.41
C ALA A 219 -5.36 28.52 0.26
N ASN A 220 -6.08 27.90 -0.68
CA ASN A 220 -5.50 27.14 -1.78
C ASN A 220 -5.72 27.78 -3.17
N GLY A 221 -6.09 29.06 -3.24
CA GLY A 221 -6.24 29.79 -4.51
C GLY A 221 -7.36 29.28 -5.41
N LEU A 222 -8.38 28.64 -4.85
CA LEU A 222 -9.53 28.13 -5.58
C LEU A 222 -10.68 29.15 -5.62
N THR A 223 -11.65 28.95 -6.52
CA THR A 223 -12.90 29.72 -6.53
C THR A 223 -13.64 29.58 -5.20
N ILE A 224 -13.89 30.71 -4.49
CA ILE A 224 -14.46 30.72 -3.13
C ILE A 224 -15.99 30.71 -3.19
N ASP A 225 -16.57 29.61 -3.68
CA ASP A 225 -18.03 29.44 -3.83
C ASP A 225 -18.68 28.61 -2.72
N GLY A 226 -17.85 27.94 -1.93
CA GLY A 226 -18.30 27.04 -0.85
C GLY A 226 -18.94 25.76 -1.37
N LYS A 227 -18.62 25.33 -2.61
CA LYS A 227 -19.05 24.06 -3.20
C LYS A 227 -17.86 23.10 -3.32
N ALA A 228 -18.09 21.83 -3.09
CA ALA A 228 -17.12 20.78 -3.31
C ALA A 228 -17.37 20.14 -4.69
N GLY A 229 -16.89 20.79 -5.71
CA GLY A 229 -16.82 20.27 -7.08
C GLY A 229 -15.46 19.65 -7.37
N LYS A 230 -15.22 19.25 -8.62
CA LYS A 230 -14.01 18.59 -9.11
C LYS A 230 -12.71 19.25 -8.59
N ASN A 231 -12.57 20.56 -8.80
CA ASN A 231 -11.33 21.27 -8.40
C ASN A 231 -11.10 21.24 -6.88
N THR A 232 -12.16 21.46 -6.07
CA THR A 232 -12.03 21.43 -4.61
C THR A 232 -11.75 20.01 -4.09
N VAL A 233 -12.46 18.99 -4.61
CA VAL A 233 -12.27 17.60 -4.23
C VAL A 233 -10.86 17.12 -4.62
N SER A 234 -10.43 17.40 -5.86
CA SER A 234 -9.10 16.98 -6.35
C SER A 234 -7.97 17.69 -5.61
N SER A 235 -8.11 18.98 -5.29
CA SER A 235 -7.14 19.72 -4.49
C SER A 235 -6.97 19.14 -3.07
N LEU A 236 -8.05 18.58 -2.49
CA LEU A 236 -8.02 17.84 -1.22
C LEU A 236 -7.44 16.42 -1.35
N GLY A 237 -7.05 15.99 -2.56
CA GLY A 237 -6.60 14.62 -2.83
C GLY A 237 -7.74 13.60 -2.96
N GLY A 238 -8.97 14.04 -3.11
CA GLY A 238 -10.13 13.19 -3.38
C GLY A 238 -10.29 12.86 -4.86
N ILE A 239 -11.14 11.86 -5.15
CA ILE A 239 -11.44 11.42 -6.52
C ILE A 239 -12.82 11.97 -6.92
N PHE A 240 -12.87 12.72 -8.02
CA PHE A 240 -14.13 13.20 -8.60
C PHE A 240 -14.29 12.60 -10.01
N LYS A 241 -15.39 11.90 -10.25
CA LYS A 241 -15.78 11.39 -11.57
C LYS A 241 -17.10 12.04 -11.98
N GLU A 242 -17.14 12.62 -13.16
CA GLU A 242 -18.37 13.06 -13.83
C GLU A 242 -19.11 11.89 -14.42
#